data_ec68236adb93980a5663e06cec8779f8
#
_entry.id   ec68236adb93980a5663e06cec8779f8
#
_cell.length_a   1.000
_cell.length_b   1.000
_cell.length_c   1.000
_cell.angle_alpha   90.00
_cell.angle_beta   90.00
_cell.angle_gamma   90.00
#
_symmetry.space_group_name_H-M   'P 1'
#
loop_
_entity.id
_entity.type
_entity.pdbx_description
1 polymer ?
#
loop_
_entity_poly.entity_id
_entity_poly.type
_entity_poly.pdbx_seq_one_letter_code
_entity_poly.pdbx_strand_id
1 'polypeptide(L)'
;MSKDFNDFMNTQDDSMLYDTQDVQNNKIWAALSYVGILFILPLLINGGQSRYAKYHANQGFILFLADIVAGIVGAILGKIPVLGGILSALISLATLALMIIGILNAANGKAKQLPLIGNLLHVFDK
;
A
#
# COMPACT_ATOMS: atom_id res chain seq x y z
N MET A 1 11.93 17.22 -14.47
CA MET A 1 11.15 15.98 -14.40
C MET A 1 11.54 15.09 -13.25
N SER A 2 12.83 14.84 -13.03
CA SER A 2 13.25 14.02 -11.90
C SER A 2 12.81 14.60 -10.57
N LYS A 3 12.73 15.93 -10.45
CA LYS A 3 12.27 16.58 -9.24
C LYS A 3 10.81 16.24 -8.94
N ASP A 4 9.95 16.28 -9.96
CA ASP A 4 8.52 15.96 -9.78
C ASP A 4 8.33 14.50 -9.39
N PHE A 5 9.12 13.60 -10.00
CA PHE A 5 9.07 12.19 -9.64
C PHE A 5 9.54 11.97 -8.21
N ASN A 6 10.63 12.64 -7.82
CA ASN A 6 11.15 12.53 -6.45
C ASN A 6 10.14 13.06 -5.43
N ASP A 7 9.44 14.15 -5.74
CA ASP A 7 8.42 14.68 -4.87
C ASP A 7 7.26 13.69 -4.71
N PHE A 8 6.85 13.05 -5.80
CA PHE A 8 5.80 12.02 -5.78
C PHE A 8 6.19 10.84 -4.89
N MET A 9 7.44 10.40 -4.97
CA MET A 9 7.93 9.27 -4.18
C MET A 9 8.36 9.65 -2.77
N ASN A 10 8.51 10.95 -2.49
CA ASN A 10 9.03 11.42 -1.21
C ASN A 10 7.89 11.53 -0.18
N THR A 11 7.30 10.38 0.16
CA THR A 11 6.28 10.32 1.19
C THR A 11 6.94 10.29 2.57
N GLN A 12 6.12 10.46 3.59
CA GLN A 12 6.61 10.41 4.97
C GLN A 12 7.30 9.08 5.23
N ASP A 13 8.51 9.14 5.74
CA ASP A 13 9.31 7.98 6.06
C ASP A 13 9.45 7.87 7.57
N ASP A 14 8.75 6.92 8.15
CA ASP A 14 8.72 6.69 9.59
C ASP A 14 9.68 5.58 10.03
N SER A 15 10.62 5.18 9.16
CA SER A 15 11.50 4.04 9.41
C SER A 15 12.26 4.16 10.73
N MET A 16 12.66 5.38 11.10
CA MET A 16 13.42 5.61 12.33
C MET A 16 12.61 5.38 13.61
N LEU A 17 11.28 5.31 13.49
CA LEU A 17 10.41 5.11 14.66
C LEU A 17 10.25 3.64 15.01
N TYR A 18 10.78 2.72 14.20
CA TYR A 18 10.54 1.29 14.37
C TYR A 18 11.81 0.57 14.77
N ASP A 19 11.64 -0.39 15.69
CA ASP A 19 12.74 -1.22 16.16
C ASP A 19 13.33 -2.03 15.02
N THR A 20 14.66 -1.98 14.88
CA THR A 20 15.37 -2.68 13.81
C THR A 20 15.10 -4.19 13.84
N GLN A 21 15.01 -4.78 15.02
CA GLN A 21 14.75 -6.21 15.15
C GLN A 21 13.35 -6.55 14.64
N ASP A 22 12.35 -5.76 14.99
CA ASP A 22 10.99 -5.94 14.51
C ASP A 22 10.93 -5.84 13.00
N VAL A 23 11.60 -4.84 12.43
CA VAL A 23 11.65 -4.66 10.97
C VAL A 23 12.24 -5.89 10.30
N GLN A 24 13.40 -6.36 10.77
CA GLN A 24 14.08 -7.50 10.14
C GLN A 24 13.28 -8.78 10.24
N ASN A 25 12.57 -8.99 11.34
CA ASN A 25 11.82 -10.22 11.56
C ASN A 25 10.50 -10.26 10.80
N ASN A 26 9.97 -9.11 10.39
CA ASN A 26 8.60 -9.04 9.87
C ASN A 26 8.48 -8.43 8.47
N LYS A 27 9.60 -8.33 7.74
CA LYS A 27 9.59 -7.77 6.39
C LYS A 27 8.65 -8.51 5.45
N ILE A 28 8.64 -9.83 5.51
CA ILE A 28 7.83 -10.66 4.62
C ILE A 28 6.35 -10.42 4.90
N TRP A 29 5.98 -10.42 6.19
CA TRP A 29 4.59 -10.17 6.57
C TRP A 29 4.15 -8.76 6.16
N ALA A 30 5.04 -7.77 6.35
CA ALA A 30 4.77 -6.41 5.94
C ALA A 30 4.57 -6.31 4.42
N ALA A 31 5.39 -7.00 3.64
CA ALA A 31 5.26 -7.01 2.18
C ALA A 31 3.95 -7.64 1.72
N LEU A 32 3.51 -8.71 2.39
CA LEU A 32 2.24 -9.37 2.08
C LEU A 32 1.04 -8.46 2.33
N SER A 33 1.19 -7.42 3.15
CA SER A 33 0.11 -6.49 3.45
C SER A 33 -0.47 -5.82 2.20
N TYR A 34 0.31 -5.74 1.14
CA TYR A 34 -0.10 -5.04 -0.07
C TYR A 34 -0.75 -5.93 -1.11
N VAL A 35 -0.96 -7.20 -0.81
CA VAL A 35 -1.52 -8.16 -1.76
C VAL A 35 -2.98 -8.43 -1.37
N GLY A 36 -3.91 -7.68 -1.99
CA GLY A 36 -5.34 -7.86 -1.76
C GLY A 36 -5.72 -7.80 -0.28
N ILE A 37 -6.40 -8.82 0.19
CA ILE A 37 -6.87 -8.90 1.58
C ILE A 37 -5.80 -9.44 2.54
N LEU A 38 -4.61 -9.77 2.05
CA LEU A 38 -3.58 -10.39 2.90
C LEU A 38 -3.02 -9.43 3.96
N PHE A 39 -3.42 -8.14 3.93
CA PHE A 39 -3.05 -7.20 4.99
C PHE A 39 -3.51 -7.68 6.37
N ILE A 40 -4.47 -8.61 6.41
CA ILE A 40 -4.97 -9.17 7.67
C ILE A 40 -3.91 -10.05 8.33
N LEU A 41 -3.09 -10.75 7.54
CA LEU A 41 -2.09 -11.68 8.08
C LEU A 41 -1.11 -11.02 9.05
N PRO A 42 -0.51 -9.84 8.73
CA PRO A 42 0.39 -9.19 9.68
C PRO A 42 -0.27 -8.84 11.01
N LEU A 43 -1.59 -8.63 11.00
CA LEU A 43 -2.30 -8.30 12.23
C LEU A 43 -2.45 -9.49 13.15
N LEU A 44 -2.35 -10.72 12.62
CA LEU A 44 -2.53 -11.95 13.38
C LEU A 44 -1.20 -12.56 13.83
N ILE A 45 -0.10 -12.19 13.19
CA ILE A 45 1.20 -12.75 13.48
C ILE A 45 1.68 -12.27 14.84
N ASN A 46 2.14 -13.21 15.67
CA ASN A 46 2.63 -12.93 17.03
C ASN A 46 1.63 -12.14 17.86
N GLY A 47 0.33 -12.41 17.66
CA GLY A 47 -0.71 -11.70 18.38
C GLY A 47 -0.85 -10.24 17.99
N GLY A 48 -0.35 -9.86 16.80
CA GLY A 48 -0.43 -8.50 16.32
C GLY A 48 0.55 -7.56 17.01
N GLN A 49 1.68 -8.08 17.53
CA GLN A 49 2.61 -7.27 18.29
C GLN A 49 3.66 -6.54 17.46
N SER A 50 3.81 -6.90 16.18
CA SER A 50 4.77 -6.21 15.33
C SER A 50 4.23 -4.85 14.89
N ARG A 51 4.79 -3.78 15.41
CA ARG A 51 4.40 -2.43 15.00
C ARG A 51 4.74 -2.16 13.54
N TYR A 52 5.87 -2.69 13.07
CA TYR A 52 6.28 -2.54 11.69
C TYR A 52 5.30 -3.24 10.73
N ALA A 53 4.93 -4.48 11.05
CA ALA A 53 3.95 -5.20 10.24
C ALA A 53 2.60 -4.51 10.26
N LYS A 54 2.18 -3.97 11.40
CA LYS A 54 0.91 -3.24 11.50
C LYS A 54 0.93 -1.93 10.71
N TYR A 55 2.09 -1.27 10.64
CA TYR A 55 2.23 -0.08 9.81
C TYR A 55 1.91 -0.40 8.36
N HIS A 56 2.52 -1.45 7.82
CA HIS A 56 2.27 -1.84 6.44
C HIS A 56 0.89 -2.46 6.25
N ALA A 57 0.35 -3.11 7.28
CA ALA A 57 -1.03 -3.61 7.23
C ALA A 57 -2.01 -2.45 7.07
N ASN A 58 -1.77 -1.32 7.75
CA ASN A 58 -2.59 -0.13 7.56
C ASN A 58 -2.50 0.40 6.13
N GLN A 59 -1.30 0.46 5.58
CA GLN A 59 -1.12 0.87 4.18
C GLN A 59 -1.78 -0.10 3.22
N GLY A 60 -1.68 -1.39 3.47
CA GLY A 60 -2.33 -2.42 2.65
C GLY A 60 -3.84 -2.34 2.74
N PHE A 61 -4.38 -2.01 3.91
CA PHE A 61 -5.81 -1.79 4.08
C PHE A 61 -6.30 -0.62 3.24
N ILE A 62 -5.55 0.50 3.26
CA ILE A 62 -5.88 1.66 2.43
C ILE A 62 -5.88 1.26 0.95
N LEU A 63 -4.85 0.52 0.52
CA LEU A 63 -4.77 0.07 -0.86
C LEU A 63 -5.92 -0.86 -1.22
N PHE A 64 -6.31 -1.75 -0.31
CA PHE A 64 -7.44 -2.66 -0.51
C PHE A 64 -8.74 -1.87 -0.74
N LEU A 65 -8.98 -0.84 0.08
CA LEU A 65 -10.14 0.03 -0.09
C LEU A 65 -10.08 0.79 -1.42
N ALA A 66 -8.89 1.26 -1.79
CA ALA A 66 -8.69 1.93 -3.07
C ALA A 66 -8.97 0.97 -4.23
N ASP A 67 -8.58 -0.30 -4.10
CA ASP A 67 -8.86 -1.31 -5.12
C ASP A 67 -10.35 -1.55 -5.27
N ILE A 68 -11.10 -1.56 -4.18
CA ILE A 68 -12.55 -1.73 -4.23
C ILE A 68 -13.18 -0.54 -4.97
N VAL A 69 -12.79 0.68 -4.63
CA VAL A 69 -13.30 1.88 -5.29
C VAL A 69 -12.93 1.86 -6.78
N ALA A 70 -11.68 1.49 -7.10
CA ALA A 70 -11.23 1.40 -8.47
C ALA A 70 -12.03 0.37 -9.27
N GLY A 71 -12.38 -0.76 -8.63
CA GLY A 71 -13.19 -1.80 -9.25
C GLY A 71 -14.60 -1.30 -9.57
N ILE A 72 -15.21 -0.56 -8.65
CA ILE A 72 -16.54 0.02 -8.87
C ILE A 72 -16.50 1.05 -10.00
N VAL A 73 -15.52 1.94 -9.96
CA VAL A 73 -15.36 2.97 -11.01
C VAL A 73 -15.11 2.30 -12.36
N GLY A 74 -14.26 1.27 -12.39
CA GLY A 74 -13.97 0.53 -13.63
C GLY A 74 -15.19 -0.15 -14.20
N ALA A 75 -16.06 -0.71 -13.34
CA ALA A 75 -17.30 -1.33 -13.79
C ALA A 75 -18.24 -0.32 -14.43
N ILE A 76 -18.31 0.89 -13.86
CA ILE A 76 -19.12 1.96 -14.43
C ILE A 76 -18.54 2.45 -15.76
N LEU A 77 -17.23 2.71 -15.78
CA LEU A 77 -16.54 3.20 -16.98
C LEU A 77 -16.56 2.17 -18.10
N GLY A 78 -16.60 0.88 -17.78
CA GLY A 78 -16.63 -0.19 -18.77
C GLY A 78 -17.85 -0.14 -19.68
N LYS A 79 -18.87 0.62 -19.32
CA LYS A 79 -20.05 0.81 -20.16
C LYS A 79 -19.80 1.82 -21.29
N ILE A 80 -18.70 2.56 -21.23
CA ILE A 80 -18.32 3.52 -22.27
C ILE A 80 -17.45 2.79 -23.30
N PRO A 81 -17.88 2.68 -24.57
CA PRO A 81 -17.08 1.97 -25.58
C PRO A 81 -15.70 2.60 -25.76
N VAL A 82 -14.67 1.78 -25.86
CA VAL A 82 -13.27 2.16 -26.11
C VAL A 82 -12.68 2.99 -24.98
N LEU A 83 -13.23 4.16 -24.69
CA LEU A 83 -12.69 5.07 -23.65
C LEU A 83 -12.75 4.42 -22.28
N GLY A 84 -13.83 3.69 -21.97
CA GLY A 84 -13.97 3.01 -20.69
C GLY A 84 -12.87 1.97 -20.45
N GLY A 85 -12.53 1.21 -21.50
CA GLY A 85 -11.47 0.22 -21.42
C GLY A 85 -10.11 0.86 -21.15
N ILE A 86 -9.83 1.98 -21.82
CA ILE A 86 -8.57 2.70 -21.62
C ILE A 86 -8.48 3.24 -20.19
N LEU A 87 -9.54 3.88 -19.70
CA LEU A 87 -9.56 4.44 -18.35
C LEU A 87 -9.44 3.36 -17.30
N SER A 88 -10.14 2.23 -17.46
CA SER A 88 -10.04 1.11 -16.54
C SER A 88 -8.64 0.53 -16.50
N ALA A 89 -7.97 0.41 -17.64
CA ALA A 89 -6.61 -0.07 -17.71
C ALA A 89 -5.65 0.85 -16.96
N LEU A 90 -5.82 2.17 -17.12
CA LEU A 90 -4.98 3.15 -16.43
C LEU A 90 -5.17 3.07 -14.91
N ILE A 91 -6.42 2.93 -14.45
CA ILE A 91 -6.71 2.78 -13.03
C ILE A 91 -6.06 1.51 -12.48
N SER A 92 -6.17 0.40 -13.20
CA SER A 92 -5.56 -0.88 -12.80
C SER A 92 -4.05 -0.78 -12.72
N LEU A 93 -3.42 -0.09 -13.68
CA LEU A 93 -1.97 0.11 -13.65
C LEU A 93 -1.56 0.97 -12.46
N ALA A 94 -2.35 1.98 -12.11
CA ALA A 94 -2.06 2.84 -10.96
C ALA A 94 -2.11 2.05 -9.65
N THR A 95 -3.14 1.22 -9.45
CA THR A 95 -3.25 0.40 -8.24
C THR A 95 -2.15 -0.64 -8.16
N LEU A 96 -1.80 -1.24 -9.31
CA LEU A 96 -0.69 -2.20 -9.36
C LEU A 96 0.63 -1.52 -8.99
N ALA A 97 0.87 -0.31 -9.50
CA ALA A 97 2.09 0.44 -9.17
C ALA A 97 2.17 0.73 -7.67
N LEU A 98 1.06 1.11 -7.05
CA LEU A 98 1.02 1.35 -5.60
C LEU A 98 1.32 0.06 -4.82
N MET A 99 0.79 -1.06 -5.27
CA MET A 99 1.07 -2.35 -4.63
C MET A 99 2.57 -2.67 -4.69
N ILE A 100 3.18 -2.49 -5.85
CA ILE A 100 4.61 -2.77 -6.02
C ILE A 100 5.45 -1.84 -5.15
N ILE A 101 5.12 -0.56 -5.10
CA ILE A 101 5.82 0.41 -4.26
C ILE A 101 5.74 -0.01 -2.80
N GLY A 102 4.54 -0.41 -2.33
CA GLY A 102 4.35 -0.84 -0.96
C GLY A 102 5.16 -2.09 -0.63
N ILE A 103 5.14 -3.09 -1.51
CA ILE A 103 5.90 -4.32 -1.31
C ILE A 103 7.39 -4.03 -1.24
N LEU A 104 7.89 -3.17 -2.13
CA LEU A 104 9.31 -2.82 -2.15
C LEU A 104 9.72 -2.07 -0.87
N ASN A 105 8.89 -1.14 -0.41
CA ASN A 105 9.17 -0.45 0.84
C ASN A 105 9.26 -1.43 2.01
N ALA A 106 8.28 -2.32 2.10
CA ALA A 106 8.23 -3.30 3.19
C ALA A 106 9.42 -4.27 3.14
N ALA A 107 9.74 -4.76 1.95
CA ALA A 107 10.84 -5.71 1.78
C ALA A 107 12.20 -5.07 2.05
N ASN A 108 12.32 -3.76 1.86
CA ASN A 108 13.55 -3.01 2.12
C ASN A 108 13.62 -2.46 3.54
N GLY A 109 12.69 -2.83 4.39
CA GLY A 109 12.70 -2.42 5.79
C GLY A 109 12.31 -0.99 6.02
N LYS A 110 11.57 -0.37 5.09
CA LYS A 110 11.20 1.03 5.18
C LYS A 110 9.72 1.18 5.56
N ALA A 111 9.46 2.02 6.57
CA ALA A 111 8.10 2.38 6.98
C ALA A 111 7.68 3.66 6.26
N LYS A 112 7.48 3.57 4.95
CA LYS A 112 7.09 4.70 4.10
C LYS A 112 5.65 4.54 3.65
N GLN A 113 4.92 5.64 3.64
CA GLN A 113 3.54 5.67 3.18
C GLN A 113 3.47 5.49 1.66
N LEU A 114 2.35 4.92 1.20
CA LEU A 114 2.07 4.87 -0.23
C LEU A 114 1.89 6.29 -0.77
N PRO A 115 2.41 6.58 -1.98
CA PRO A 115 2.16 7.87 -2.61
C PRO A 115 0.65 8.13 -2.77
N LEU A 116 0.23 9.35 -2.58
CA LEU A 116 -1.12 9.87 -2.76
C LEU A 116 -2.13 9.42 -1.72
N ILE A 117 -2.14 8.15 -1.30
CA ILE A 117 -3.22 7.62 -0.47
C ILE A 117 -2.77 7.19 0.94
N GLY A 118 -1.47 7.08 1.17
CA GLY A 118 -0.97 6.46 2.40
C GLY A 118 -1.31 7.18 3.69
N ASN A 119 -1.75 8.43 3.64
CA ASN A 119 -2.07 9.21 4.83
C ASN A 119 -3.57 9.35 5.07
N LEU A 120 -4.40 8.59 4.35
CA LEU A 120 -5.85 8.75 4.43
C LEU A 120 -6.45 8.16 5.70
N LEU A 121 -5.91 7.05 6.18
CA LEU A 121 -6.45 6.36 7.35
C LEU A 121 -5.32 5.87 8.24
N HIS A 122 -5.59 5.79 9.55
CA HIS A 122 -4.67 5.23 10.53
C HIS A 122 -5.48 4.34 11.46
N VAL A 123 -5.74 3.11 11.03
CA VAL A 123 -6.60 2.18 11.76
C VAL A 123 -5.75 1.20 12.56
N PHE A 124 -4.73 0.63 11.92
CA PHE A 124 -3.95 -0.46 12.51
C PHE A 124 -2.58 -0.02 13.00
N ASP A 125 -2.13 1.16 12.63
CA ASP A 125 -0.77 1.62 12.92
C ASP A 125 -0.69 2.55 14.14
N LYS A 126 -1.76 2.63 14.90
CA LYS A 126 -1.79 3.45 16.13
C LYS A 126 -1.05 2.79 17.28
#